data_b88d56436a05b4917c1545282f209f75
#
_entry.id   b88d56436a05b4917c1545282f209f75
#
_cell.length_a   1.000
_cell.length_b   1.000
_cell.length_c   1.000
_cell.angle_alpha   90.00
_cell.angle_beta   90.00
_cell.angle_gamma   90.00
#
_symmetry.space_group_name_H-M   'P 1'
#
loop_
_entity.id
_entity.type
_entity.pdbx_description
1 polymer ?
#
loop_
_entity_poly.entity_id
_entity_poly.type
_entity_poly.pdbx_seq_one_letter_code
_entity_poly.pdbx_strand_id
1 'polypeptide(L)'
;MSLTIKKTPVRKKLKIITPAELSSYYSCVDPTSIYCLAVKILQYTGMRIGELLGLTWEDIDFEQSSISINKQWVLLSQKRNYGFGELKTKNSTRIIPIPNQLLELLKECKATVTTDRIIPIRSPSTLQTHIAYYISGHSPHDFRHTYATTLLANGVDIKTVATLLGDTVTTIINTYIHYSDEMRDNARSDIQRIFG
;
A
#
# COMPACT_ATOMS: atom_id res chain seq x y z
N MET A 1 -33.93 -9.34 34.48
CA MET A 1 -32.61 -8.93 33.94
C MET A 1 -32.51 -9.34 32.50
N SER A 2 -32.62 -8.39 31.56
CA SER A 2 -32.57 -8.68 30.12
C SER A 2 -31.09 -8.63 29.68
N LEU A 3 -30.57 -9.76 29.25
CA LEU A 3 -29.21 -9.87 28.69
C LEU A 3 -29.21 -9.26 27.27
N THR A 4 -28.70 -8.04 27.17
CA THR A 4 -28.47 -7.41 25.86
C THR A 4 -27.27 -8.07 25.20
N ILE A 5 -27.52 -9.01 24.27
CA ILE A 5 -26.47 -9.61 23.45
C ILE A 5 -25.91 -8.50 22.53
N LYS A 6 -24.70 -8.02 22.81
CA LYS A 6 -23.97 -7.14 21.90
C LYS A 6 -23.73 -7.90 20.59
N LYS A 7 -24.39 -7.48 19.51
CA LYS A 7 -24.13 -7.99 18.16
C LYS A 7 -22.64 -7.78 17.86
N THR A 8 -21.91 -8.87 17.63
CA THR A 8 -20.54 -8.83 17.13
C THR A 8 -20.55 -8.08 15.79
N PRO A 9 -19.72 -7.03 15.61
CA PRO A 9 -19.72 -6.30 14.35
C PRO A 9 -19.33 -7.25 13.23
N VAL A 10 -20.15 -7.31 12.17
CA VAL A 10 -19.84 -8.06 10.96
C VAL A 10 -18.58 -7.43 10.35
N ARG A 11 -17.46 -8.16 10.44
CA ARG A 11 -16.19 -7.70 9.85
C ARG A 11 -16.35 -7.62 8.34
N LYS A 12 -16.10 -6.45 7.75
CA LYS A 12 -16.07 -6.28 6.30
C LYS A 12 -14.99 -7.20 5.72
N LYS A 13 -15.37 -8.01 4.72
CA LYS A 13 -14.42 -8.83 3.96
C LYS A 13 -13.39 -7.90 3.31
N LEU A 14 -12.10 -8.22 3.48
CA LEU A 14 -11.03 -7.47 2.82
C LEU A 14 -11.21 -7.55 1.30
N LYS A 15 -10.98 -6.44 0.63
CA LYS A 15 -10.96 -6.37 -0.82
C LYS A 15 -9.52 -6.48 -1.28
N ILE A 16 -9.24 -7.49 -2.08
CA ILE A 16 -7.93 -7.76 -2.66
C ILE A 16 -8.03 -7.51 -4.16
N ILE A 17 -7.15 -6.68 -4.68
CA ILE A 17 -7.07 -6.38 -6.10
C ILE A 17 -6.39 -7.55 -6.80
N THR A 18 -7.06 -8.17 -7.75
CA THR A 18 -6.55 -9.33 -8.47
C THR A 18 -5.54 -8.94 -9.55
N PRO A 19 -4.65 -9.88 -9.97
CA PRO A 19 -3.76 -9.64 -11.12
C PRO A 19 -4.52 -9.28 -12.41
N ALA A 20 -5.71 -9.87 -12.63
CA ALA A 20 -6.54 -9.58 -13.80
C ALA A 20 -7.06 -8.13 -13.80
N GLU A 21 -7.49 -7.60 -12.64
CA GLU A 21 -7.94 -6.21 -12.49
C GLU A 21 -6.78 -5.23 -12.72
N LEU A 22 -5.59 -5.52 -12.20
CA LEU A 22 -4.38 -4.73 -12.47
C LEU A 22 -3.98 -4.76 -13.94
N SER A 23 -4.01 -5.93 -14.58
CA SER A 23 -3.74 -6.06 -16.02
C SER A 23 -4.71 -5.24 -16.85
N SER A 24 -6.01 -5.31 -16.52
CA SER A 24 -7.04 -4.50 -17.17
C SER A 24 -6.79 -3.00 -17.00
N TYR A 25 -6.44 -2.57 -15.77
CA TYR A 25 -6.07 -1.18 -15.50
C TYR A 25 -4.93 -0.70 -16.38
N TYR A 26 -3.82 -1.45 -16.43
CA TYR A 26 -2.64 -1.07 -17.22
C TYR A 26 -2.86 -1.14 -18.73
N SER A 27 -3.85 -1.88 -19.20
CA SER A 27 -4.24 -1.89 -20.62
C SER A 27 -5.10 -0.68 -21.02
N CYS A 28 -5.77 -0.04 -20.07
CA CYS A 28 -6.69 1.07 -20.31
C CYS A 28 -6.11 2.46 -19.99
N VAL A 29 -5.06 2.52 -19.16
CA VAL A 29 -4.49 3.78 -18.69
C VAL A 29 -3.15 4.03 -19.37
N ASP A 30 -2.94 5.27 -19.83
CA ASP A 30 -1.67 5.70 -20.42
C ASP A 30 -0.51 5.37 -19.46
N PRO A 31 0.47 4.56 -19.90
CA PRO A 31 1.60 4.14 -19.08
C PRO A 31 2.49 5.31 -18.61
N THR A 32 2.45 6.45 -19.31
CA THR A 32 3.21 7.67 -18.95
C THR A 32 2.45 8.59 -18.02
N SER A 33 1.17 8.29 -17.73
CA SER A 33 0.36 9.13 -16.88
C SER A 33 0.81 9.08 -15.42
N ILE A 34 0.69 10.22 -14.73
CA ILE A 34 0.96 10.32 -13.29
C ILE A 34 0.09 9.36 -12.45
N TYR A 35 -1.09 8.98 -12.95
CA TYR A 35 -1.97 8.03 -12.29
C TYR A 35 -1.44 6.60 -12.40
N CYS A 36 -0.87 6.23 -13.57
CA CYS A 36 -0.23 4.93 -13.76
C CYS A 36 0.97 4.78 -12.81
N LEU A 37 1.82 5.80 -12.70
CA LEU A 37 2.93 5.83 -11.76
C LEU A 37 2.45 5.71 -10.31
N ALA A 38 1.40 6.47 -9.93
CA ALA A 38 0.82 6.43 -8.60
C ALA A 38 0.32 5.03 -8.23
N VAL A 39 -0.40 4.37 -9.15
CA VAL A 39 -0.91 3.01 -8.95
C VAL A 39 0.23 2.00 -8.83
N LYS A 40 1.27 2.09 -9.65
CA LYS A 40 2.45 1.23 -9.54
C LYS A 40 3.16 1.39 -8.19
N ILE A 41 3.35 2.62 -7.71
CA ILE A 41 3.94 2.84 -6.39
C ILE A 41 3.06 2.21 -5.29
N LEU A 42 1.74 2.42 -5.32
CA LEU A 42 0.82 1.79 -4.34
C LEU A 42 0.91 0.25 -4.39
N GLN A 43 0.93 -0.33 -5.57
CA GLN A 43 1.02 -1.77 -5.79
C GLN A 43 2.28 -2.39 -5.17
N TYR A 44 3.42 -1.75 -5.37
CA TYR A 44 4.72 -2.30 -4.95
C TYR A 44 5.15 -1.92 -3.53
N THR A 45 4.42 -1.04 -2.86
CA THR A 45 4.81 -0.54 -1.52
C THR A 45 3.74 -0.67 -0.46
N GLY A 46 2.48 -0.77 -0.84
CA GLY A 46 1.36 -0.76 0.10
C GLY A 46 1.26 0.50 0.97
N MET A 47 1.92 1.60 0.59
CA MET A 47 1.88 2.84 1.38
C MET A 47 0.48 3.47 1.41
N ARG A 48 0.24 4.35 2.37
CA ARG A 48 -1.02 5.10 2.46
C ARG A 48 -1.05 6.20 1.39
N ILE A 49 -2.25 6.54 0.90
CA ILE A 49 -2.40 7.59 -0.13
C ILE A 49 -1.77 8.93 0.27
N GLY A 50 -1.87 9.32 1.53
CA GLY A 50 -1.22 10.54 2.03
C GLY A 50 0.30 10.46 2.00
N GLU A 51 0.88 9.30 2.28
CA GLU A 51 2.32 9.04 2.17
C GLU A 51 2.76 9.11 0.70
N LEU A 52 2.03 8.46 -0.21
CA LEU A 52 2.29 8.53 -1.66
C LEU A 52 2.30 9.96 -2.18
N LEU A 53 1.27 10.75 -1.85
CA LEU A 53 1.17 12.13 -2.33
C LEU A 53 2.20 13.08 -1.67
N GLY A 54 2.77 12.68 -0.53
CA GLY A 54 3.86 13.39 0.15
C GLY A 54 5.26 12.99 -0.30
N LEU A 55 5.41 11.98 -1.17
CA LEU A 55 6.71 11.54 -1.66
C LEU A 55 7.40 12.60 -2.50
N THR A 56 8.69 12.82 -2.21
CA THR A 56 9.61 13.66 -2.98
C THR A 56 10.75 12.81 -3.53
N TRP A 57 11.49 13.34 -4.49
CA TRP A 57 12.64 12.65 -5.06
C TRP A 57 13.78 12.42 -4.04
N GLU A 58 13.84 13.22 -2.99
CA GLU A 58 14.78 13.06 -1.88
C GLU A 58 14.50 11.81 -1.01
N ASP A 59 13.25 11.31 -1.05
CA ASP A 59 12.86 10.13 -0.30
C ASP A 59 13.28 8.83 -1.00
N ILE A 60 13.76 8.89 -2.25
CA ILE A 60 14.17 7.72 -3.04
C ILE A 60 15.69 7.53 -2.94
N ASP A 61 16.07 6.40 -2.37
CA ASP A 61 17.46 5.92 -2.43
C ASP A 61 17.59 4.99 -3.65
N PHE A 62 18.21 5.55 -4.72
CA PHE A 62 18.40 4.81 -5.98
C PHE A 62 19.51 3.77 -5.89
N GLU A 63 20.45 3.90 -4.94
CA GLU A 63 21.54 2.95 -4.73
C GLU A 63 21.06 1.74 -3.93
N GLN A 64 20.31 2.00 -2.85
CA GLN A 64 19.76 0.95 -1.98
C GLN A 64 18.41 0.41 -2.46
N SER A 65 17.88 0.93 -3.59
CA SER A 65 16.56 0.54 -4.13
C SER A 65 15.47 0.61 -3.06
N SER A 66 15.33 1.77 -2.41
CA SER A 66 14.39 1.93 -1.30
C SER A 66 13.70 3.29 -1.27
N ILE A 67 12.57 3.36 -0.57
CA ILE A 67 11.78 4.57 -0.34
C ILE A 67 11.70 4.84 1.15
N SER A 68 12.07 6.05 1.58
CA SER A 68 11.89 6.53 2.94
C SER A 68 10.51 7.17 3.12
N ILE A 69 9.72 6.66 4.03
CA ILE A 69 8.44 7.26 4.42
C ILE A 69 8.65 8.07 5.70
N ASN A 70 8.65 9.39 5.60
CA ASN A 70 8.93 10.30 6.70
C ASN A 70 7.92 11.46 6.83
N LYS A 71 7.05 11.64 5.85
CA LYS A 71 6.03 12.68 5.77
C LYS A 71 4.79 12.21 5.03
N GLN A 72 3.74 13.01 5.06
CA GLN A 72 2.52 12.76 4.31
C GLN A 72 1.93 14.06 3.76
N TRP A 73 1.09 13.95 2.73
CA TRP A 73 0.33 15.06 2.17
C TRP A 73 -1.06 15.10 2.78
N VAL A 74 -1.38 16.19 3.46
CA VAL A 74 -2.61 16.31 4.25
C VAL A 74 -3.33 17.64 4.00
N LEU A 75 -4.60 17.65 4.33
CA LEU A 75 -5.38 18.89 4.37
C LEU A 75 -4.97 19.72 5.61
N LEU A 76 -4.41 20.90 5.38
CA LEU A 76 -3.93 21.80 6.44
C LEU A 76 -5.03 22.71 6.97
N SER A 77 -6.04 23.03 6.14
CA SER A 77 -7.14 23.90 6.52
C SER A 77 -8.41 23.61 5.72
N GLN A 78 -9.58 24.12 6.21
CA GLN A 78 -10.88 23.89 5.56
C GLN A 78 -11.00 24.44 4.13
N LYS A 79 -10.08 25.32 3.68
CA LYS A 79 -10.10 25.92 2.32
C LYS A 79 -9.40 25.06 1.25
N ARG A 80 -9.41 23.74 1.35
CA ARG A 80 -8.71 22.81 0.45
C ARG A 80 -7.21 23.14 0.30
N ASN A 81 -6.62 23.66 1.37
CA ASN A 81 -5.18 23.89 1.44
C ASN A 81 -4.47 22.61 1.87
N TYR A 82 -3.80 21.97 0.92
CA TYR A 82 -3.02 20.76 1.16
C TYR A 82 -1.54 21.09 1.27
N GLY A 83 -0.83 20.35 2.10
CA GLY A 83 0.60 20.52 2.29
C GLY A 83 1.22 19.32 2.99
N PHE A 84 2.52 19.41 3.21
CA PHE A 84 3.25 18.41 3.99
C PHE A 84 2.82 18.45 5.44
N GLY A 85 2.65 17.27 6.02
CA GLY A 85 2.36 17.06 7.42
C GLY A 85 3.17 15.90 7.99
N GLU A 86 3.31 15.89 9.29
CA GLU A 86 3.98 14.82 10.03
C GLU A 86 3.17 13.52 9.97
N LEU A 87 3.87 12.40 10.08
CA LEU A 87 3.24 11.09 10.24
C LEU A 87 2.59 10.97 11.63
N LYS A 88 1.46 10.28 11.70
CA LYS A 88 0.65 10.19 12.93
C LYS A 88 1.33 9.46 14.09
N THR A 89 2.27 8.57 13.81
CA THR A 89 2.95 7.74 14.81
C THR A 89 4.43 7.55 14.47
N LYS A 90 5.27 7.31 15.47
CA LYS A 90 6.70 6.99 15.27
C LYS A 90 6.91 5.75 14.39
N ASN A 91 6.05 4.76 14.47
CA ASN A 91 6.13 3.53 13.66
C ASN A 91 5.82 3.78 12.17
N SER A 92 5.23 4.93 11.84
CA SER A 92 4.93 5.27 10.45
C SER A 92 6.18 5.68 9.66
N THR A 93 7.24 6.18 10.33
CA THR A 93 8.54 6.42 9.70
C THR A 93 9.22 5.09 9.45
N ARG A 94 9.53 4.82 8.18
CA ARG A 94 10.07 3.53 7.76
C ARG A 94 10.74 3.61 6.40
N ILE A 95 11.53 2.59 6.08
CA ILE A 95 12.13 2.37 4.76
C ILE A 95 11.45 1.16 4.12
N ILE A 96 11.04 1.30 2.86
CA ILE A 96 10.41 0.24 2.06
C ILE A 96 11.35 -0.11 0.92
N PRO A 97 11.89 -1.34 0.84
CA PRO A 97 12.59 -1.83 -0.34
C PRO A 97 11.65 -1.87 -1.54
N ILE A 98 12.13 -1.51 -2.71
CA ILE A 98 11.34 -1.52 -3.95
C ILE A 98 11.97 -2.45 -4.99
N PRO A 99 11.15 -3.11 -5.82
CA PRO A 99 11.67 -3.97 -6.88
C PRO A 99 12.29 -3.14 -8.01
N ASN A 100 13.24 -3.76 -8.73
CA ASN A 100 13.96 -3.12 -9.84
C ASN A 100 13.03 -2.50 -10.88
N GLN A 101 11.88 -3.13 -11.15
CA GLN A 101 10.87 -2.60 -12.09
C GLN A 101 10.36 -1.21 -11.68
N LEU A 102 10.11 -0.99 -10.38
CA LEU A 102 9.70 0.32 -9.89
C LEU A 102 10.86 1.29 -9.86
N LEU A 103 12.06 0.83 -9.49
CA LEU A 103 13.26 1.65 -9.45
C LEU A 103 13.59 2.26 -10.82
N GLU A 104 13.60 1.44 -11.88
CA GLU A 104 13.87 1.92 -13.25
C GLU A 104 12.80 2.92 -13.72
N LEU A 105 11.53 2.64 -13.47
CA LEU A 105 10.44 3.57 -13.77
C LEU A 105 10.63 4.92 -13.06
N LEU A 106 11.05 4.91 -11.78
CA LEU A 106 11.30 6.14 -11.03
C LEU A 106 12.51 6.91 -11.59
N LYS A 107 13.56 6.22 -12.05
CA LYS A 107 14.70 6.85 -12.72
C LYS A 107 14.27 7.56 -14.02
N GLU A 108 13.51 6.88 -14.87
CA GLU A 108 12.98 7.43 -16.10
C GLU A 108 12.10 8.67 -15.83
N CYS A 109 11.19 8.57 -14.86
CA CYS A 109 10.35 9.70 -14.48
C CYS A 109 11.16 10.89 -13.95
N LYS A 110 12.17 10.65 -13.09
CA LYS A 110 13.01 11.70 -12.54
C LYS A 110 13.75 12.51 -13.60
N ALA A 111 14.15 11.86 -14.69
CA ALA A 111 14.85 12.52 -15.80
C ALA A 111 13.96 13.52 -16.57
N THR A 112 12.65 13.44 -16.45
CA THR A 112 11.67 14.22 -17.23
C THR A 112 10.87 15.23 -16.43
N VAL A 113 10.88 15.14 -15.09
CA VAL A 113 10.04 16.02 -14.25
C VAL A 113 10.85 17.08 -13.53
N THR A 114 10.21 18.24 -13.30
CA THR A 114 10.79 19.41 -12.62
C THR A 114 10.18 19.66 -11.24
N THR A 115 9.23 18.83 -10.82
CA THR A 115 8.55 18.99 -9.53
C THR A 115 9.26 18.21 -8.43
N ASP A 116 9.31 18.76 -7.21
CA ASP A 116 9.90 18.07 -6.06
C ASP A 116 9.10 16.82 -5.67
N ARG A 117 7.76 16.88 -5.75
CA ARG A 117 6.90 15.75 -5.47
C ARG A 117 6.82 14.80 -6.66
N ILE A 118 6.97 13.50 -6.38
CA ILE A 118 6.85 12.45 -7.40
C ILE A 118 5.44 12.39 -7.98
N ILE A 119 4.44 12.52 -7.11
CA ILE A 119 3.02 12.52 -7.49
C ILE A 119 2.40 13.89 -7.13
N PRO A 120 2.46 14.90 -8.02
CA PRO A 120 1.99 16.25 -7.74
C PRO A 120 0.45 16.40 -7.77
N ILE A 121 -0.30 15.32 -7.58
CA ILE A 121 -1.76 15.37 -7.42
C ILE A 121 -2.07 16.13 -6.12
N ARG A 122 -2.95 17.13 -6.22
CA ARG A 122 -3.26 18.00 -5.09
C ARG A 122 -4.15 17.34 -4.05
N SER A 123 -5.24 16.70 -4.49
CA SER A 123 -6.24 16.12 -3.60
C SER A 123 -6.20 14.59 -3.62
N PRO A 124 -6.17 13.92 -2.45
CA PRO A 124 -6.32 12.48 -2.38
C PRO A 124 -7.58 11.95 -3.07
N SER A 125 -8.69 12.72 -3.02
CA SER A 125 -9.94 12.34 -3.65
C SER A 125 -9.82 12.19 -5.17
N THR A 126 -8.96 12.96 -5.82
CA THR A 126 -8.71 12.84 -7.26
C THR A 126 -8.16 11.46 -7.63
N LEU A 127 -7.15 10.99 -6.91
CA LEU A 127 -6.60 9.64 -7.11
C LEU A 127 -7.59 8.54 -6.70
N GLN A 128 -8.36 8.75 -5.62
CA GLN A 128 -9.41 7.82 -5.20
C GLN A 128 -10.48 7.65 -6.28
N THR A 129 -10.94 8.75 -6.88
CA THR A 129 -11.93 8.72 -7.97
C THR A 129 -11.39 8.01 -9.20
N HIS A 130 -10.13 8.28 -9.57
CA HIS A 130 -9.47 7.60 -10.68
C HIS A 130 -9.38 6.08 -10.45
N ILE A 131 -8.92 5.64 -9.29
CA ILE A 131 -8.84 4.20 -8.94
C ILE A 131 -10.24 3.57 -8.97
N ALA A 132 -11.24 4.19 -8.33
CA ALA A 132 -12.61 3.67 -8.30
C ALA A 132 -13.26 3.56 -9.69
N TYR A 133 -12.87 4.41 -10.63
CA TYR A 133 -13.36 4.38 -12.02
C TYR A 133 -12.75 3.22 -12.81
N TYR A 134 -11.44 3.03 -12.74
CA TYR A 134 -10.74 2.02 -13.54
C TYR A 134 -10.67 0.65 -12.87
N ILE A 135 -10.66 0.60 -11.52
CA ILE A 135 -10.65 -0.64 -10.73
C ILE A 135 -11.91 -0.62 -9.85
N SER A 136 -13.04 -0.95 -10.48
CA SER A 136 -14.37 -0.82 -9.87
C SER A 136 -14.47 -1.47 -8.50
N GLY A 137 -15.00 -0.71 -7.55
CA GLY A 137 -15.20 -1.19 -6.19
C GLY A 137 -13.95 -1.16 -5.29
N HIS A 138 -12.81 -0.71 -5.82
CA HIS A 138 -11.56 -0.60 -5.06
C HIS A 138 -11.19 0.84 -4.71
N SER A 139 -10.34 0.95 -3.69
CA SER A 139 -9.78 2.20 -3.16
C SER A 139 -8.26 2.10 -3.05
N PRO A 140 -7.52 3.20 -2.86
CA PRO A 140 -6.08 3.16 -2.57
C PRO A 140 -5.72 2.25 -1.38
N HIS A 141 -6.63 2.10 -0.41
CA HIS A 141 -6.37 1.25 0.75
C HIS A 141 -6.37 -0.25 0.41
N ASP A 142 -7.09 -0.65 -0.63
CA ASP A 142 -7.13 -2.04 -1.08
C ASP A 142 -5.79 -2.48 -1.69
N PHE A 143 -4.99 -1.56 -2.26
CA PHE A 143 -3.60 -1.85 -2.65
C PHE A 143 -2.74 -2.26 -1.45
N ARG A 144 -2.93 -1.59 -0.30
CA ARG A 144 -2.23 -1.93 0.94
C ARG A 144 -2.66 -3.31 1.46
N HIS A 145 -3.94 -3.63 1.37
CA HIS A 145 -4.43 -4.97 1.72
C HIS A 145 -3.85 -6.03 0.79
N THR A 146 -3.83 -5.76 -0.52
CA THR A 146 -3.25 -6.65 -1.53
C THR A 146 -1.76 -6.87 -1.28
N TYR A 147 -0.99 -5.81 -1.05
CA TYR A 147 0.45 -5.89 -0.74
C TYR A 147 0.72 -6.73 0.50
N ALA A 148 0.02 -6.44 1.61
CA ALA A 148 0.17 -7.20 2.85
C ALA A 148 -0.15 -8.69 2.65
N THR A 149 -1.27 -8.99 2.01
CA THR A 149 -1.71 -10.37 1.76
C THR A 149 -0.72 -11.11 0.85
N THR A 150 -0.22 -10.43 -0.19
CA THR A 150 0.79 -11.01 -1.09
C THR A 150 2.07 -11.37 -0.33
N LEU A 151 2.58 -10.49 0.54
CA LEU A 151 3.77 -10.76 1.34
C LEU A 151 3.56 -11.93 2.30
N LEU A 152 2.44 -11.95 3.04
CA LEU A 152 2.11 -13.03 3.97
C LEU A 152 1.94 -14.37 3.25
N ALA A 153 1.26 -14.40 2.10
CA ALA A 153 1.08 -15.60 1.29
C ALA A 153 2.40 -16.15 0.73
N ASN A 154 3.41 -15.29 0.56
CA ASN A 154 4.77 -15.70 0.15
C ASN A 154 5.71 -15.95 1.33
N GLY A 155 5.19 -16.09 2.56
CA GLY A 155 5.96 -16.52 3.73
C GLY A 155 6.76 -15.40 4.41
N VAL A 156 6.53 -14.12 4.07
CA VAL A 156 7.15 -13.02 4.79
C VAL A 156 6.53 -12.94 6.19
N ASP A 157 7.36 -12.88 7.21
CA ASP A 157 6.90 -12.88 8.60
C ASP A 157 6.08 -11.62 8.95
N ILE A 158 5.14 -11.81 9.88
CA ILE A 158 4.16 -10.76 10.27
C ILE A 158 4.84 -9.49 10.80
N LYS A 159 5.95 -9.62 11.52
CA LYS A 159 6.68 -8.47 12.08
C LYS A 159 7.32 -7.64 10.97
N THR A 160 7.90 -8.29 9.97
CA THR A 160 8.43 -7.63 8.77
C THR A 160 7.32 -6.93 7.99
N VAL A 161 6.18 -7.59 7.75
CA VAL A 161 5.02 -6.96 7.09
C VAL A 161 4.52 -5.75 7.88
N ALA A 162 4.41 -5.85 9.20
CA ALA A 162 4.02 -4.73 10.07
C ALA A 162 5.00 -3.55 9.94
N THR A 163 6.29 -3.82 9.92
CA THR A 163 7.35 -2.81 9.75
C THR A 163 7.25 -2.12 8.38
N LEU A 164 7.15 -2.88 7.30
CA LEU A 164 7.03 -2.34 5.93
C LEU A 164 5.78 -1.48 5.75
N LEU A 165 4.69 -1.85 6.41
CA LEU A 165 3.45 -1.08 6.35
C LEU A 165 3.42 0.09 7.37
N GLY A 166 4.30 0.13 8.36
CA GLY A 166 4.25 1.11 9.44
C GLY A 166 3.00 0.94 10.31
N ASP A 167 2.66 -0.31 10.61
CA ASP A 167 1.58 -0.73 11.49
C ASP A 167 2.12 -1.56 12.66
N THR A 168 1.26 -1.88 13.61
CA THR A 168 1.61 -2.82 14.68
C THR A 168 1.35 -4.26 14.25
N VAL A 169 2.10 -5.21 14.82
CA VAL A 169 1.86 -6.65 14.62
C VAL A 169 0.42 -7.00 14.95
N THR A 170 -0.13 -6.45 16.04
CA THR A 170 -1.53 -6.65 16.43
C THR A 170 -2.50 -6.19 15.34
N THR A 171 -2.23 -5.04 14.69
CA THR A 171 -3.05 -4.54 13.57
C THR A 171 -3.02 -5.51 12.40
N ILE A 172 -1.83 -6.02 12.04
CA ILE A 172 -1.68 -6.99 10.95
C ILE A 172 -2.42 -8.29 11.28
N ILE A 173 -2.22 -8.85 12.47
CA ILE A 173 -2.93 -10.06 12.89
C ILE A 173 -4.44 -9.85 12.81
N ASN A 174 -4.97 -8.80 13.43
CA ASN A 174 -6.42 -8.55 13.46
C ASN A 174 -7.03 -8.29 12.09
N THR A 175 -6.27 -7.75 11.16
CA THR A 175 -6.72 -7.43 9.79
C THR A 175 -6.65 -8.66 8.89
N TYR A 176 -5.58 -9.47 9.00
CA TYR A 176 -5.26 -10.52 8.04
C TYR A 176 -5.38 -11.95 8.63
N ILE A 177 -5.93 -12.11 9.84
CA ILE A 177 -6.00 -13.40 10.56
C ILE A 177 -6.67 -14.51 9.72
N HIS A 178 -7.61 -14.16 8.84
CA HIS A 178 -8.30 -15.14 7.98
C HIS A 178 -7.44 -15.70 6.86
N TYR A 179 -6.37 -15.00 6.47
CA TYR A 179 -5.39 -15.51 5.50
C TYR A 179 -4.39 -16.49 6.13
N SER A 180 -4.36 -16.56 7.47
CA SER A 180 -3.56 -17.54 8.20
C SER A 180 -4.09 -18.98 8.07
N ASP A 181 -5.32 -19.19 7.62
CA ASP A 181 -5.88 -20.52 7.42
C ASP A 181 -5.29 -21.16 6.17
N GLU A 182 -5.08 -20.42 5.06
CA GLU A 182 -4.31 -20.90 3.90
C GLU A 182 -2.83 -21.17 4.26
N MET A 183 -2.24 -20.37 5.15
CA MET A 183 -0.89 -20.60 5.68
C MET A 183 -0.82 -21.88 6.55
N ARG A 184 -1.89 -22.27 7.25
CA ARG A 184 -1.95 -23.52 8.02
C ARG A 184 -1.99 -24.76 7.13
N ASP A 185 -2.68 -24.69 5.99
CA ASP A 185 -2.70 -25.78 5.02
C ASP A 185 -1.31 -25.96 4.37
N ASN A 186 -0.60 -24.87 4.10
CA ASN A 186 0.80 -24.90 3.67
C ASN A 186 1.74 -25.43 4.76
N ALA A 187 1.52 -25.09 6.04
CA ALA A 187 2.33 -25.58 7.16
C ALA A 187 2.28 -27.10 7.29
N ARG A 188 1.17 -27.74 6.91
CA ARG A 188 1.05 -29.20 6.93
C ARG A 188 1.96 -29.88 5.90
N SER A 189 2.06 -29.31 4.70
CA SER A 189 3.00 -29.78 3.68
C SER A 189 4.45 -29.44 4.02
N ASP A 190 4.69 -28.29 4.65
CA ASP A 190 6.02 -27.90 5.13
C ASP A 190 6.53 -28.79 6.26
N ILE A 191 5.67 -29.19 7.20
CA ILE A 191 6.01 -30.16 8.27
C ILE A 191 6.46 -31.49 7.66
N GLN A 192 5.73 -32.00 6.67
CA GLN A 192 6.12 -33.23 5.98
C GLN A 192 7.46 -33.09 5.23
N ARG A 193 7.71 -31.94 4.62
CA ARG A 193 8.97 -31.65 3.91
C ARG A 193 10.17 -31.52 4.86
N ILE A 194 9.97 -30.93 6.07
CA ILE A 194 11.05 -30.65 7.02
C ILE A 194 11.38 -31.85 7.90
N PHE A 195 10.37 -32.63 8.28
CA PHE A 195 10.50 -33.71 9.27
C PHE A 195 10.17 -35.11 8.75
N GLY A 196 9.70 -35.27 7.52
CA GLY A 196 9.45 -36.52 6.84
C GLY A 196 10.59 -36.88 5.93
#